data_4e420f12a1b685cdb65a595526f6aefd
#
_entry.id   4e420f12a1b685cdb65a595526f6aefd
#
_cell.length_a   1.000
_cell.length_b   1.000
_cell.length_c   1.000
_cell.angle_alpha   90.00
_cell.angle_beta   90.00
_cell.angle_gamma   90.00
#
_symmetry.space_group_name_H-M   'P 1'
#
loop_
_entity.id
_entity.type
_entity.pdbx_description
1 polymer ?
#
loop_
_entity_poly.entity_id
_entity_poly.type
_entity_poly.pdbx_seq_one_letter_code
_entity_poly.pdbx_strand_id
1 'polypeptide(L)'
;ASNFLIVDSTKSVNDTNMAVMGPQLGYYYPEIVMQIHLSAPGIEAQGAAVPGLAMYLLLGRTTDYAWSLTSASQDVRDVFVEELCTTDESEPTRDSDHYIFEGECIPFEIFNAGTLNGVPLIYPQSVHGPMIGTATSNGMPVALTRKRSTFGRDGLNLAALKAMTEG
;
A
#
# COMPACT_ATOMS: atom_id res chain seq x y z
N ALA A 1 9.10 -12.52 4.76
CA ALA A 1 9.34 -13.67 3.87
C ALA A 1 8.06 -14.48 3.72
N SER A 2 7.93 -15.25 2.64
CA SER A 2 6.79 -16.13 2.38
C SER A 2 7.28 -17.37 1.64
N ASN A 3 6.67 -18.50 1.90
CA ASN A 3 7.01 -19.77 1.27
C ASN A 3 5.83 -20.32 0.50
N PHE A 4 6.13 -20.99 -0.59
CA PHE A 4 5.14 -21.69 -1.41
C PHE A 4 5.76 -23.00 -1.91
N LEU A 5 5.18 -24.12 -1.51
CA LEU A 5 5.58 -25.45 -1.93
C LEU A 5 4.40 -26.14 -2.60
N ILE A 6 4.60 -26.64 -3.79
CA ILE A 6 3.61 -27.43 -4.54
C ILE A 6 4.16 -28.82 -4.79
N VAL A 7 3.32 -29.83 -4.60
CA VAL A 7 3.57 -31.23 -4.97
C VAL A 7 2.50 -31.60 -6.00
N ASP A 8 2.96 -31.98 -7.18
CA ASP A 8 2.11 -32.46 -8.25
C ASP A 8 1.46 -33.81 -7.91
N SER A 9 0.26 -34.05 -8.43
CA SER A 9 -0.50 -35.29 -8.20
C SER A 9 0.29 -36.56 -8.52
N THR A 10 1.14 -36.52 -9.55
CA THR A 10 1.97 -37.67 -9.97
C THR A 10 3.04 -38.06 -8.95
N LYS A 11 3.32 -37.17 -7.97
CA LYS A 11 4.29 -37.37 -6.88
C LYS A 11 3.62 -37.45 -5.49
N SER A 12 2.33 -37.41 -5.46
CA SER A 12 1.51 -37.48 -4.25
C SER A 12 0.99 -38.92 -4.05
N VAL A 13 0.96 -39.40 -2.81
CA VAL A 13 0.48 -40.74 -2.50
C VAL A 13 -1.00 -40.94 -2.86
N ASN A 14 -1.79 -39.86 -2.87
CA ASN A 14 -3.23 -39.91 -3.11
C ASN A 14 -3.61 -39.37 -4.51
N ASP A 15 -2.67 -39.26 -5.43
CA ASP A 15 -2.89 -38.70 -6.78
C ASP A 15 -3.56 -37.31 -6.74
N THR A 16 -3.26 -36.51 -5.71
CA THR A 16 -3.86 -35.20 -5.47
C THR A 16 -2.77 -34.12 -5.43
N ASN A 17 -3.01 -32.99 -6.10
CA ASN A 17 -2.13 -31.83 -5.97
C ASN A 17 -2.18 -31.30 -4.53
N MET A 18 -1.03 -31.03 -3.95
CA MET A 18 -0.91 -30.47 -2.60
C MET A 18 -0.11 -29.18 -2.64
N ALA A 19 -0.51 -28.23 -1.83
CA ALA A 19 0.22 -26.97 -1.66
C ALA A 19 0.34 -26.60 -0.18
N VAL A 20 1.53 -26.18 0.23
CA VAL A 20 1.76 -25.49 1.48
C VAL A 20 2.07 -24.05 1.13
N MET A 21 1.24 -23.14 1.62
CA MET A 21 1.28 -21.72 1.28
C MET A 21 1.23 -20.91 2.56
N GLY A 22 1.97 -19.81 2.60
CA GLY A 22 1.80 -18.90 3.70
C GLY A 22 2.80 -17.76 3.73
N PRO A 23 2.31 -16.55 3.99
CA PRO A 23 3.15 -15.47 4.46
C PRO A 23 3.71 -15.85 5.84
N GLN A 24 4.98 -15.49 6.08
CA GLN A 24 5.57 -15.58 7.42
C GLN A 24 5.24 -14.28 8.14
N LEU A 25 4.23 -14.34 8.99
CA LEU A 25 3.76 -13.24 9.82
C LEU A 25 4.33 -13.38 11.24
N GLY A 26 4.38 -12.26 11.97
CA GLY A 26 4.69 -12.30 13.40
C GLY A 26 3.53 -12.89 14.21
N TYR A 27 3.84 -13.30 15.44
CA TYR A 27 2.83 -13.73 16.42
C TYR A 27 2.30 -12.48 17.14
N TYR A 28 1.02 -12.19 16.94
CA TYR A 28 0.35 -11.03 17.54
C TYR A 28 -0.91 -11.47 18.27
N TYR A 29 -1.37 -10.63 19.16
CA TYR A 29 -2.69 -10.74 19.77
C TYR A 29 -3.37 -9.37 19.75
N PRO A 30 -4.56 -9.24 19.12
CA PRO A 30 -5.23 -10.26 18.30
C PRO A 30 -4.46 -10.61 17.03
N GLU A 31 -4.73 -11.78 16.45
CA GLU A 31 -4.09 -12.28 15.23
C GLU A 31 -4.39 -11.39 14.03
N ILE A 32 -3.41 -11.28 13.13
CA ILE A 32 -3.53 -10.46 11.90
C ILE A 32 -4.53 -11.06 10.92
N VAL A 33 -4.64 -12.38 10.87
CA VAL A 33 -5.51 -13.10 9.94
C VAL A 33 -6.42 -14.08 10.69
N MET A 34 -7.61 -14.29 10.13
CA MET A 34 -8.56 -15.28 10.62
C MET A 34 -8.86 -16.29 9.51
N GLN A 35 -9.05 -17.56 9.90
CA GLN A 35 -9.54 -18.58 8.97
C GLN A 35 -11.02 -18.35 8.70
N ILE A 36 -11.40 -18.41 7.43
CA ILE A 36 -12.81 -18.34 7.02
C ILE A 36 -13.11 -19.32 5.89
N HIS A 37 -14.37 -19.71 5.81
CA HIS A 37 -14.95 -20.45 4.71
C HIS A 37 -16.17 -19.67 4.20
N LEU A 38 -16.16 -19.39 2.90
CA LEU A 38 -17.23 -18.71 2.19
C LEU A 38 -17.95 -19.71 1.31
N SER A 39 -19.23 -19.95 1.59
CA SER A 39 -20.08 -20.83 0.80
C SER A 39 -21.39 -20.11 0.47
N ALA A 40 -21.58 -19.82 -0.82
CA ALA A 40 -22.76 -19.15 -1.36
C ALA A 40 -22.92 -19.52 -2.85
N PRO A 41 -24.07 -19.25 -3.49
CA PRO A 41 -24.19 -19.44 -4.92
C PRO A 41 -23.08 -18.70 -5.70
N GLY A 42 -22.26 -19.45 -6.43
CA GLY A 42 -21.13 -18.94 -7.19
C GLY A 42 -19.84 -18.71 -6.39
N ILE A 43 -19.81 -18.99 -5.08
CA ILE A 43 -18.61 -18.86 -4.24
C ILE A 43 -18.48 -20.09 -3.35
N GLU A 44 -17.40 -20.82 -3.52
CA GLU A 44 -16.96 -21.90 -2.61
C GLU A 44 -15.46 -21.77 -2.40
N ALA A 45 -15.09 -21.08 -1.32
CA ALA A 45 -13.70 -20.75 -1.05
C ALA A 45 -13.39 -20.81 0.45
N GLN A 46 -12.22 -21.32 0.78
CA GLN A 46 -11.74 -21.31 2.17
C GLN A 46 -10.29 -20.85 2.25
N GLY A 47 -9.94 -20.20 3.34
CA GLY A 47 -8.57 -19.70 3.55
C GLY A 47 -8.47 -18.73 4.70
N ALA A 48 -7.63 -17.72 4.56
CA ALA A 48 -7.44 -16.70 5.57
C ALA A 48 -7.74 -15.30 5.03
N ALA A 49 -8.37 -14.50 5.86
CA ALA A 49 -8.69 -13.10 5.59
C ALA A 49 -8.19 -12.20 6.73
N VAL A 50 -7.99 -10.94 6.43
CA VAL A 50 -7.71 -9.91 7.44
C VAL A 50 -9.04 -9.46 8.07
N PRO A 51 -9.18 -9.46 9.39
CA PRO A 51 -10.35 -8.93 10.07
C PRO A 51 -10.66 -7.50 9.62
N GLY A 52 -11.93 -7.24 9.26
CA GLY A 52 -12.35 -5.96 8.70
C GLY A 52 -12.27 -5.86 7.18
N LEU A 53 -11.51 -6.73 6.50
CA LEU A 53 -11.53 -6.90 5.04
C LEU A 53 -12.19 -8.23 4.65
N ALA A 54 -13.00 -8.77 5.51
CA ALA A 54 -13.46 -10.15 5.59
C ALA A 54 -14.40 -10.63 4.44
N MET A 55 -14.62 -9.83 3.42
CA MET A 55 -15.41 -10.29 2.27
C MET A 55 -14.59 -11.11 1.27
N TYR A 56 -13.26 -11.05 1.35
CA TYR A 56 -12.39 -11.71 0.38
C TYR A 56 -11.21 -12.37 1.08
N LEU A 57 -10.80 -13.52 0.54
CA LEU A 57 -9.65 -14.25 1.07
C LEU A 57 -8.33 -13.62 0.61
N LEU A 58 -7.45 -13.35 1.55
CA LEU A 58 -6.09 -12.91 1.26
C LEU A 58 -5.26 -14.04 0.63
N LEU A 59 -5.42 -15.23 1.16
CA LEU A 59 -4.86 -16.48 0.63
C LEU A 59 -5.89 -17.59 0.86
N GLY A 60 -5.94 -18.55 -0.05
CA GLY A 60 -6.95 -19.60 0.06
C GLY A 60 -6.98 -20.53 -1.12
N ARG A 61 -8.07 -21.26 -1.19
CA ARG A 61 -8.39 -22.15 -2.30
C ARG A 61 -9.89 -22.12 -2.61
N THR A 62 -10.20 -22.38 -3.86
CA THR A 62 -11.51 -22.81 -4.32
C THR A 62 -11.49 -24.33 -4.54
N THR A 63 -12.46 -24.86 -5.27
CA THR A 63 -12.47 -26.26 -5.74
C THR A 63 -11.37 -26.53 -6.78
N ASP A 64 -10.99 -25.52 -7.56
CA ASP A 64 -10.21 -25.69 -8.79
C ASP A 64 -8.79 -25.15 -8.68
N TYR A 65 -8.54 -24.18 -7.83
CA TYR A 65 -7.23 -23.55 -7.69
C TYR A 65 -6.97 -23.02 -6.27
N ALA A 66 -5.71 -22.68 -6.00
CA ALA A 66 -5.29 -22.07 -4.75
C ALA A 66 -4.37 -20.88 -5.02
N TRP A 67 -4.39 -19.90 -4.12
CA TRP A 67 -3.54 -18.71 -4.21
C TRP A 67 -2.95 -18.32 -2.87
N SER A 68 -1.81 -17.68 -2.93
CA SER A 68 -1.18 -17.05 -1.78
C SER A 68 -0.46 -15.77 -2.21
N LEU A 69 -0.19 -14.90 -1.27
CA LEU A 69 0.46 -13.62 -1.50
C LEU A 69 1.82 -13.57 -0.82
N THR A 70 2.71 -12.78 -1.39
CA THR A 70 3.99 -12.42 -0.80
C THR A 70 4.26 -10.93 -0.96
N SER A 71 5.11 -10.38 -0.08
CA SER A 71 5.62 -9.03 -0.27
C SER A 71 6.62 -9.04 -1.42
N ALA A 72 6.31 -8.35 -2.50
CA ALA A 72 7.16 -8.28 -3.69
C ALA A 72 8.35 -7.32 -3.52
N SER A 73 8.36 -6.54 -2.45
CA SER A 73 9.38 -5.48 -2.19
C SER A 73 9.58 -4.55 -3.40
N GLN A 74 8.50 -4.29 -4.13
CA GLN A 74 8.52 -3.40 -5.28
C GLN A 74 8.76 -1.96 -4.82
N ASP A 75 9.56 -1.25 -5.59
CA ASP A 75 9.75 0.18 -5.44
C ASP A 75 8.52 0.91 -6.00
N VAL A 76 7.62 1.26 -5.11
CA VAL A 76 6.35 1.96 -5.43
C VAL A 76 6.28 3.34 -4.78
N ARG A 77 7.38 3.79 -4.17
CA ARG A 77 7.43 5.06 -3.43
C ARG A 77 8.71 5.80 -3.78
N ASP A 78 8.53 7.02 -4.28
CA ASP A 78 9.62 7.94 -4.56
C ASP A 78 9.56 9.13 -3.61
N VAL A 79 10.73 9.64 -3.27
CA VAL A 79 10.89 10.91 -2.55
C VAL A 79 11.44 11.93 -3.53
N PHE A 80 10.70 13.00 -3.70
CA PHE A 80 11.09 14.14 -4.53
C PHE A 80 11.68 15.24 -3.65
N VAL A 81 12.66 15.92 -4.18
CA VAL A 81 13.28 17.09 -3.58
C VAL A 81 12.72 18.30 -4.29
N GLU A 82 11.91 19.08 -3.58
CA GLU A 82 11.32 20.32 -4.08
C GLU A 82 12.20 21.49 -3.65
N GLU A 83 12.69 22.26 -4.59
CA GLU A 83 13.40 23.49 -4.33
C GLU A 83 12.42 24.55 -3.80
N LEU A 84 12.68 25.09 -2.62
CA LEU A 84 11.81 26.08 -2.02
C LEU A 84 12.06 27.46 -2.62
N CYS A 85 11.02 28.26 -2.75
CA CYS A 85 11.08 29.63 -3.27
C CYS A 85 10.16 30.55 -2.48
N THR A 86 10.24 31.84 -2.79
CA THR A 86 9.38 32.91 -2.27
C THR A 86 8.88 33.76 -3.43
N THR A 87 7.72 34.41 -3.26
CA THR A 87 7.13 35.29 -4.28
C THR A 87 7.51 36.76 -4.08
N ASP A 88 8.15 37.10 -2.99
CA ASP A 88 8.52 38.47 -2.58
C ASP A 88 10.02 38.77 -2.71
N GLU A 89 10.75 37.94 -3.48
CA GLU A 89 12.20 38.06 -3.69
C GLU A 89 13.06 37.89 -2.42
N SER A 90 12.47 37.47 -1.29
CA SER A 90 13.24 37.14 -0.09
C SER A 90 13.96 35.78 -0.31
N GLU A 91 15.01 35.54 0.48
CA GLU A 91 15.66 34.24 0.46
C GLU A 91 14.72 33.15 1.01
N PRO A 92 14.54 32.01 0.29
CA PRO A 92 13.72 30.93 0.77
C PRO A 92 14.31 30.30 2.04
N THR A 93 13.41 29.87 2.92
CA THR A 93 13.75 29.18 4.16
C THR A 93 13.07 27.82 4.19
N ARG A 94 13.37 27.00 5.19
CA ARG A 94 12.71 25.71 5.38
C ARG A 94 11.22 25.82 5.75
N ASP A 95 10.76 27.02 6.07
CA ASP A 95 9.36 27.34 6.39
C ASP A 95 8.64 28.01 5.21
N SER A 96 9.29 28.14 4.05
CA SER A 96 8.66 28.68 2.83
C SER A 96 7.52 27.77 2.38
N ASP A 97 6.44 28.38 1.93
CA ASP A 97 5.19 27.74 1.53
C ASP A 97 5.03 27.58 0.01
N HIS A 98 6.09 27.89 -0.75
CA HIS A 98 6.16 27.79 -2.21
C HIS A 98 7.36 26.93 -2.62
N TYR A 99 7.25 26.31 -3.80
CA TYR A 99 8.31 25.52 -4.40
C TYR A 99 8.39 25.74 -5.93
N ILE A 100 9.55 25.42 -6.52
CA ILE A 100 9.74 25.53 -7.98
C ILE A 100 9.18 24.27 -8.66
N PHE A 101 8.26 24.48 -9.59
CA PHE A 101 7.78 23.45 -10.50
C PHE A 101 7.72 23.97 -11.94
N GLU A 102 8.37 23.27 -12.86
CA GLU A 102 8.50 23.65 -14.28
C GLU A 102 9.01 25.09 -14.49
N GLY A 103 9.84 25.57 -13.56
CA GLY A 103 10.44 26.91 -13.59
C GLY A 103 9.57 28.00 -12.96
N GLU A 104 8.42 27.68 -12.43
CA GLU A 104 7.52 28.62 -11.76
C GLU A 104 7.53 28.38 -10.25
N CYS A 105 7.46 29.47 -9.47
CA CYS A 105 7.32 29.43 -8.02
C CYS A 105 5.84 29.33 -7.67
N ILE A 106 5.38 28.12 -7.27
CA ILE A 106 3.98 27.85 -7.00
C ILE A 106 3.76 27.44 -5.53
N PRO A 107 2.60 27.75 -4.93
CA PRO A 107 2.33 27.39 -3.54
C PRO A 107 2.11 25.88 -3.38
N PHE A 108 2.46 25.36 -2.20
CA PHE A 108 1.99 24.04 -1.78
C PHE A 108 0.47 24.05 -1.61
N GLU A 109 -0.19 23.02 -2.09
CA GLU A 109 -1.60 22.80 -1.80
C GLU A 109 -1.75 22.29 -0.36
N ILE A 110 -2.75 22.79 0.36
CA ILE A 110 -3.04 22.35 1.73
C ILE A 110 -4.07 21.23 1.69
N PHE A 111 -3.64 20.02 2.00
CA PHE A 111 -4.51 18.85 2.11
C PHE A 111 -4.97 18.68 3.56
N ASN A 112 -6.29 18.65 3.74
CA ASN A 112 -6.90 18.40 5.04
C ASN A 112 -7.39 16.95 5.10
N ALA A 113 -6.71 16.13 5.87
CA ALA A 113 -7.05 14.72 6.08
C ALA A 113 -8.05 14.49 7.23
N GLY A 114 -8.64 15.55 7.77
CA GLY A 114 -9.56 15.49 8.90
C GLY A 114 -8.89 15.68 10.26
N THR A 115 -9.37 14.99 11.27
CA THR A 115 -8.85 15.09 12.65
C THR A 115 -8.56 13.69 13.22
N LEU A 116 -7.47 13.58 13.96
CA LEU A 116 -7.14 12.40 14.76
C LEU A 116 -7.02 12.81 16.23
N ASN A 117 -7.85 12.23 17.09
CA ASN A 117 -7.90 12.56 18.52
C ASN A 117 -8.04 14.06 18.79
N GLY A 118 -8.85 14.76 17.96
CA GLY A 118 -9.08 16.19 18.08
C GLY A 118 -7.97 17.09 17.49
N VAL A 119 -6.91 16.50 16.95
CA VAL A 119 -5.81 17.23 16.29
C VAL A 119 -6.06 17.25 14.79
N PRO A 120 -6.10 18.43 14.12
CA PRO A 120 -6.21 18.51 12.67
C PRO A 120 -5.01 17.85 11.99
N LEU A 121 -5.28 17.04 10.98
CA LEU A 121 -4.27 16.45 10.11
C LEU A 121 -4.21 17.25 8.81
N ILE A 122 -3.32 18.22 8.77
CA ILE A 122 -3.15 19.14 7.65
C ILE A 122 -1.74 18.97 7.11
N TYR A 123 -1.62 18.73 5.80
CA TYR A 123 -0.35 18.51 5.14
C TYR A 123 -0.20 19.43 3.92
N PRO A 124 0.92 20.18 3.80
CA PRO A 124 1.31 20.74 2.53
C PRO A 124 1.61 19.61 1.54
N GLN A 125 1.21 19.79 0.29
CA GLN A 125 1.56 18.83 -0.77
C GLN A 125 1.98 19.55 -2.04
N SER A 126 2.95 18.97 -2.74
CA SER A 126 3.32 19.34 -4.09
C SER A 126 2.56 18.51 -5.12
N VAL A 127 2.81 18.72 -6.38
CA VAL A 127 2.34 17.85 -7.49
C VAL A 127 2.84 16.41 -7.36
N HIS A 128 3.89 16.17 -6.58
CA HIS A 128 4.44 14.85 -6.32
C HIS A 128 3.82 14.17 -5.09
N GLY A 129 3.10 14.91 -4.25
CA GLY A 129 2.40 14.37 -3.08
C GLY A 129 2.72 15.09 -1.78
N PRO A 130 2.34 14.50 -0.63
CA PRO A 130 2.45 15.15 0.67
C PRO A 130 3.91 15.40 1.06
N MET A 131 4.13 16.57 1.65
CA MET A 131 5.41 16.90 2.28
C MET A 131 5.63 16.02 3.51
N ILE A 132 6.79 15.39 3.57
CA ILE A 132 7.21 14.53 4.69
C ILE A 132 8.28 15.18 5.56
N GLY A 133 8.80 16.33 5.16
CA GLY A 133 9.78 17.09 5.89
C GLY A 133 10.49 18.12 5.03
N THR A 134 11.39 18.86 5.66
CA THR A 134 12.27 19.82 4.99
C THR A 134 13.74 19.52 5.31
N ALA A 135 14.65 19.89 4.43
CA ALA A 135 16.07 19.66 4.56
C ALA A 135 16.85 20.84 3.99
N THR A 136 18.17 20.74 4.06
CA THR A 136 19.09 21.62 3.32
C THR A 136 19.91 20.77 2.37
N SER A 137 19.88 21.09 1.10
CA SER A 137 20.66 20.42 0.06
C SER A 137 21.55 21.45 -0.64
N ASN A 138 22.86 21.21 -0.67
CA ASN A 138 23.85 22.15 -1.26
C ASN A 138 23.72 23.60 -0.75
N GLY A 139 23.36 23.76 0.53
CA GLY A 139 23.15 25.07 1.14
C GLY A 139 21.78 25.69 0.89
N MET A 140 20.95 25.09 0.06
CA MET A 140 19.60 25.56 -0.27
C MET A 140 18.54 24.82 0.55
N PRO A 141 17.49 25.52 1.05
CA PRO A 141 16.39 24.86 1.72
C PRO A 141 15.51 24.12 0.68
N VAL A 142 15.14 22.90 1.04
CA VAL A 142 14.31 22.04 0.20
C VAL A 142 13.19 21.38 1.00
N ALA A 143 12.07 21.11 0.37
CA ALA A 143 11.06 20.22 0.90
C ALA A 143 11.24 18.81 0.33
N LEU A 144 10.90 17.81 1.14
CA LEU A 144 10.87 16.41 0.73
C LEU A 144 9.40 16.01 0.61
N THR A 145 8.98 15.60 -0.57
CA THR A 145 7.62 15.13 -0.83
C THR A 145 7.64 13.67 -1.26
N ARG A 146 6.59 12.94 -0.99
CA ARG A 146 6.53 11.51 -1.26
C ARG A 146 5.40 11.13 -2.19
N LYS A 147 5.76 10.57 -3.33
CA LYS A 147 4.83 10.01 -4.31
C LYS A 147 4.71 8.50 -4.14
N ARG A 148 3.49 8.00 -4.32
CA ARG A 148 3.23 6.57 -4.39
C ARG A 148 2.54 6.26 -5.71
N SER A 149 3.10 5.34 -6.50
CA SER A 149 2.57 4.96 -7.82
C SER A 149 1.16 4.36 -7.75
N THR A 150 0.77 3.81 -6.59
CA THR A 150 -0.55 3.23 -6.33
C THR A 150 -1.56 4.23 -5.76
N PHE A 151 -1.19 5.51 -5.59
CA PHE A 151 -2.09 6.51 -5.02
C PHE A 151 -3.37 6.65 -5.86
N GLY A 152 -4.52 6.65 -5.19
CA GLY A 152 -5.84 6.69 -5.83
C GLY A 152 -6.28 5.38 -6.50
N ARG A 153 -5.44 4.30 -6.43
CA ARG A 153 -5.72 2.99 -7.03
C ARG A 153 -5.80 1.86 -5.99
N ASP A 154 -5.82 2.19 -4.73
CA ASP A 154 -5.79 1.20 -3.64
C ASP A 154 -6.99 0.24 -3.68
N GLY A 155 -8.16 0.71 -4.16
CA GLY A 155 -9.35 -0.12 -4.34
C GLY A 155 -9.21 -1.26 -5.36
N LEU A 156 -8.24 -1.18 -6.28
CA LEU A 156 -7.99 -2.25 -7.25
C LEU A 156 -7.52 -3.55 -6.58
N ASN A 157 -6.89 -3.46 -5.41
CA ASN A 157 -6.50 -4.65 -4.64
C ASN A 157 -7.73 -5.47 -4.20
N LEU A 158 -8.81 -4.80 -3.82
CA LEU A 158 -10.06 -5.46 -3.45
C LEU A 158 -10.71 -6.16 -4.65
N ALA A 159 -10.67 -5.53 -5.83
CA ALA A 159 -11.16 -6.13 -7.07
C ALA A 159 -10.36 -7.40 -7.44
N ALA A 160 -9.03 -7.37 -7.26
CA ALA A 160 -8.19 -8.55 -7.50
C ALA A 160 -8.50 -9.68 -6.50
N LEU A 161 -8.63 -9.37 -5.21
CA LEU A 161 -8.99 -10.38 -4.19
C LEU A 161 -10.39 -10.96 -4.45
N LYS A 162 -11.34 -10.13 -4.88
CA LYS A 162 -12.68 -10.57 -5.29
C LYS A 162 -12.58 -11.57 -6.42
N ALA A 163 -11.91 -11.22 -7.52
CA ALA A 163 -11.75 -12.09 -8.68
C ALA A 163 -11.08 -13.43 -8.32
N MET A 164 -10.06 -13.42 -7.45
CA MET A 164 -9.42 -14.64 -6.95
C MET A 164 -10.34 -15.50 -6.08
N THR A 165 -11.32 -14.92 -5.41
CA THR A 165 -12.24 -15.64 -4.53
C THR A 165 -13.44 -16.22 -5.29
N GLU A 166 -13.88 -15.55 -6.33
CA GLU A 166 -15.06 -15.95 -7.13
C GLU A 166 -14.71 -16.92 -8.28
N GLY A 167 -13.48 -16.93 -8.78
CA GLY A 167 -13.02 -17.77 -9.88
C GLY A 167 -13.07 -17.08 -11.21
#